data_7553261ef4b42e23e337e6e96379ed56
#
_entry.id   7553261ef4b42e23e337e6e96379ed56
#
_cell.length_a   1.000
_cell.length_b   1.000
_cell.length_c   1.000
_cell.angle_alpha   90.00
_cell.angle_beta   90.00
_cell.angle_gamma   90.00
#
_symmetry.space_group_name_H-M   'P 1'
#
loop_
_entity.id
_entity.type
_entity.pdbx_description
1 polymer ?
#
loop_
_entity_poly.entity_id
_entity_poly.type
_entity_poly.pdbx_seq_one_letter_code
_entity_poly.pdbx_strand_id
1 'polypeptide(L)'
;YRVGLYTSPFINRFNERIQVNGEQIPDDALVRLVERVRPAADAMADVPTEFEIITALGMLWFAEEKCDIVVLEVGLGGTLDSTNVIDPPECAVITALGMDHVKELGPTIADIAAAKAGIIKPGSPVVSYGGVPEADAVIARVAKEQNAPLTVVDLSRLKVEGGDLDAVTFDFDGLDGVRLPLIGSYQPKNAALAITALRCLLYTSPSPRD
;
A
#
# COMPACT_ATOMS: atom_id res chain seq x y z
N TYR A 1 0.10 -8.39 -16.39
CA TYR A 1 0.98 -7.46 -15.67
C TYR A 1 2.00 -8.23 -14.85
N ARG A 2 3.21 -7.73 -14.83
CA ARG A 2 4.27 -8.15 -13.91
C ARG A 2 4.17 -7.28 -12.66
N VAL A 3 3.78 -7.87 -11.55
CA VAL A 3 3.43 -7.13 -10.34
C VAL A 3 4.52 -7.29 -9.30
N GLY A 4 5.10 -6.16 -8.86
CA GLY A 4 5.95 -6.09 -7.69
C GLY A 4 5.12 -5.93 -6.42
N LEU A 5 5.55 -6.55 -5.33
CA LEU A 5 4.95 -6.39 -4.00
C LEU A 5 6.05 -6.12 -2.98
N TYR A 6 5.91 -5.00 -2.26
CA TYR A 6 6.77 -4.64 -1.13
C TYR A 6 5.94 -4.61 0.14
N THR A 7 6.34 -5.39 1.15
CA THR A 7 5.60 -5.52 2.41
C THR A 7 6.50 -5.43 3.63
N SER A 8 5.93 -5.09 4.79
CA SER A 8 6.61 -5.05 6.08
C SER A 8 5.65 -5.28 7.25
N PRO A 9 6.12 -5.95 8.33
CA PRO A 9 7.35 -6.73 8.43
C PRO A 9 7.25 -8.07 7.70
N PHE A 10 8.35 -8.82 7.63
CA PHE A 10 8.31 -10.23 7.23
C PHE A 10 7.87 -11.12 8.42
N ILE A 11 7.38 -12.32 8.14
CA ILE A 11 6.93 -13.29 9.16
C ILE A 11 7.98 -14.38 9.36
N ASN A 12 8.44 -15.01 8.31
CA ASN A 12 9.37 -16.14 8.37
C ASN A 12 10.75 -15.80 7.78
N ARG A 13 10.76 -15.15 6.61
CA ARG A 13 11.98 -14.87 5.86
C ARG A 13 12.02 -13.42 5.40
N PHE A 14 13.19 -12.82 5.49
CA PHE A 14 13.45 -11.45 5.04
C PHE A 14 13.00 -11.20 3.59
N ASN A 15 13.18 -12.17 2.71
CA ASN A 15 12.84 -12.10 1.29
C ASN A 15 11.34 -11.88 1.02
N GLU A 16 10.46 -12.19 1.99
CA GLU A 16 9.02 -11.94 1.89
C GLU A 16 8.70 -10.47 1.65
N ARG A 17 9.58 -9.56 2.04
CA ARG A 17 9.41 -8.12 1.87
C ARG A 17 9.40 -7.68 0.41
N ILE A 18 10.02 -8.46 -0.49
CA ILE A 18 10.22 -8.09 -1.88
C ILE A 18 9.81 -9.28 -2.76
N GLN A 19 8.72 -9.15 -3.47
CA GLN A 19 8.18 -10.22 -4.31
C GLN A 19 7.84 -9.71 -5.71
N VAL A 20 7.94 -10.58 -6.71
CA VAL A 20 7.46 -10.33 -8.06
C VAL A 20 6.57 -11.50 -8.50
N ASN A 21 5.32 -11.20 -8.85
CA ASN A 21 4.31 -12.22 -9.20
C ASN A 21 4.15 -13.33 -8.14
N GLY A 22 4.30 -12.99 -6.86
CA GLY A 22 4.19 -13.92 -5.73
C GLY A 22 5.48 -14.69 -5.40
N GLU A 23 6.52 -14.54 -6.20
CA GLU A 23 7.83 -15.16 -5.94
C GLU A 23 8.72 -14.20 -5.16
N GLN A 24 9.28 -14.66 -4.04
CA GLN A 24 10.21 -13.87 -3.23
C GLN A 24 11.51 -13.61 -3.98
N ILE A 25 12.15 -12.46 -3.71
CA ILE A 25 13.48 -12.17 -4.26
C ILE A 25 14.46 -13.30 -3.91
N PRO A 26 15.22 -13.85 -4.88
CA PRO A 26 16.24 -14.86 -4.61
C PRO A 26 17.36 -14.33 -3.72
N ASP A 27 17.96 -15.21 -2.92
CA ASP A 27 19.04 -14.83 -1.98
C ASP A 27 20.26 -14.25 -2.71
N ASP A 28 20.63 -14.79 -3.85
CA ASP A 28 21.74 -14.30 -4.68
C ASP A 28 21.46 -12.93 -5.29
N ALA A 29 20.23 -12.68 -5.70
CA ALA A 29 19.79 -11.36 -6.17
C ALA A 29 19.83 -10.34 -5.04
N LEU A 30 19.37 -10.71 -3.85
CA LEU A 30 19.42 -9.84 -2.67
C LEU A 30 20.87 -9.47 -2.31
N VAL A 31 21.77 -10.45 -2.27
CA VAL A 31 23.20 -10.21 -2.01
C VAL A 31 23.81 -9.27 -3.05
N ARG A 32 23.53 -9.51 -4.33
CA ARG A 32 24.02 -8.67 -5.43
C ARG A 32 23.54 -7.23 -5.32
N LEU A 33 22.27 -7.02 -4.95
CA LEU A 33 21.71 -5.69 -4.77
C LEU A 33 22.30 -4.98 -3.54
N VAL A 34 22.53 -5.71 -2.44
CA VAL A 34 23.24 -5.16 -1.27
C VAL A 34 24.63 -4.68 -1.65
N GLU A 35 25.41 -5.47 -2.38
CA GLU A 35 26.74 -5.05 -2.85
C GLU A 35 26.67 -3.81 -3.78
N ARG A 36 25.60 -3.68 -4.55
CA ARG A 36 25.38 -2.51 -5.41
C ARG A 36 25.04 -1.26 -4.63
N VAL A 37 24.24 -1.36 -3.55
CA VAL A 37 23.78 -0.22 -2.74
C VAL A 37 24.84 0.21 -1.71
N ARG A 38 25.60 -0.73 -1.17
CA ARG A 38 26.60 -0.51 -0.11
C ARG A 38 27.52 0.69 -0.35
N PRO A 39 28.16 0.89 -1.51
CA PRO A 39 29.05 2.02 -1.70
C PRO A 39 28.36 3.38 -1.57
N ALA A 40 27.10 3.47 -1.97
CA ALA A 40 26.31 4.68 -1.82
C ALA A 40 25.93 4.92 -0.36
N ALA A 41 25.50 3.87 0.36
CA ALA A 41 25.16 3.95 1.77
C ALA A 41 26.38 4.30 2.63
N ASP A 42 27.55 3.68 2.38
CA ASP A 42 28.79 3.94 3.10
C ASP A 42 29.36 5.35 2.86
N ALA A 43 28.99 5.98 1.76
CA ALA A 43 29.41 7.37 1.44
C ALA A 43 28.51 8.45 2.06
N MET A 44 27.37 8.09 2.63
CA MET A 44 26.44 9.03 3.26
C MET A 44 26.97 9.51 4.61
N ALA A 45 26.83 10.81 4.90
CA ALA A 45 27.20 11.36 6.20
C ALA A 45 26.27 10.87 7.31
N ASP A 46 24.96 10.78 6.99
CA ASP A 46 23.95 10.16 7.84
C ASP A 46 23.74 8.71 7.36
N VAL A 47 24.05 7.76 8.24
CA VAL A 47 23.90 6.34 7.93
C VAL A 47 22.43 6.01 7.70
N PRO A 48 22.06 5.48 6.53
CA PRO A 48 20.69 5.13 6.26
C PRO A 48 20.21 4.01 7.18
N THR A 49 18.93 4.07 7.55
CA THR A 49 18.28 3.04 8.34
C THR A 49 18.15 1.74 7.54
N GLU A 50 17.96 0.62 8.25
CA GLU A 50 17.69 -0.67 7.61
C GLU A 50 16.50 -0.58 6.64
N PHE A 51 15.42 0.11 7.04
CA PHE A 51 14.21 0.23 6.22
C PHE A 51 14.46 1.04 4.94
N GLU A 52 15.25 2.11 4.99
CA GLU A 52 15.65 2.88 3.81
C GLU A 52 16.48 2.03 2.84
N ILE A 53 17.42 1.24 3.36
CA ILE A 53 18.22 0.34 2.53
C ILE A 53 17.33 -0.71 1.87
N ILE A 54 16.46 -1.38 2.62
CA ILE A 54 15.56 -2.41 2.09
C ILE A 54 14.62 -1.83 1.04
N THR A 55 14.08 -0.62 1.27
CA THR A 55 13.24 0.07 0.30
C THR A 55 14.00 0.31 -1.01
N ALA A 56 15.25 0.78 -0.93
CA ALA A 56 16.09 0.95 -2.12
C ALA A 56 16.35 -0.38 -2.86
N LEU A 57 16.61 -1.46 -2.12
CA LEU A 57 16.76 -2.80 -2.72
C LEU A 57 15.49 -3.25 -3.45
N GLY A 58 14.32 -3.05 -2.83
CA GLY A 58 13.03 -3.37 -3.44
C GLY A 58 12.81 -2.60 -4.74
N MET A 59 13.04 -1.29 -4.73
CA MET A 59 12.88 -0.46 -5.92
C MET A 59 13.83 -0.85 -7.06
N LEU A 60 15.09 -1.16 -6.73
CA LEU A 60 16.05 -1.66 -7.72
C LEU A 60 15.61 -3.01 -8.29
N TRP A 61 15.13 -3.93 -7.45
CA TRP A 61 14.65 -5.24 -7.89
C TRP A 61 13.46 -5.11 -8.84
N PHE A 62 12.46 -4.31 -8.50
CA PHE A 62 11.30 -4.07 -9.35
C PHE A 62 11.66 -3.45 -10.70
N ALA A 63 12.65 -2.55 -10.71
CA ALA A 63 13.15 -1.97 -11.94
C ALA A 63 13.91 -3.00 -12.81
N GLU A 64 14.75 -3.84 -12.23
CA GLU A 64 15.48 -4.91 -12.93
C GLU A 64 14.51 -5.95 -13.50
N GLU A 65 13.49 -6.32 -12.70
CA GLU A 65 12.44 -7.25 -13.09
C GLU A 65 11.41 -6.64 -14.05
N LYS A 66 11.54 -5.34 -14.38
CA LYS A 66 10.63 -4.60 -15.26
C LYS A 66 9.16 -4.79 -14.86
N CYS A 67 8.86 -4.57 -13.58
CA CYS A 67 7.49 -4.63 -13.09
C CYS A 67 6.64 -3.55 -13.78
N ASP A 68 5.45 -3.93 -14.24
CA ASP A 68 4.48 -3.01 -14.84
C ASP A 68 3.82 -2.15 -13.77
N ILE A 69 3.64 -2.70 -12.59
CA ILE A 69 3.03 -2.06 -11.42
C ILE A 69 3.65 -2.61 -10.13
N VAL A 70 3.73 -1.76 -9.11
CA VAL A 70 4.22 -2.15 -7.78
C VAL A 70 3.17 -1.81 -6.73
N VAL A 71 2.84 -2.77 -5.89
CA VAL A 71 2.08 -2.57 -4.65
C VAL A 71 3.09 -2.31 -3.54
N LEU A 72 3.08 -1.08 -3.01
CA LEU A 72 4.09 -0.58 -2.10
C LEU A 72 3.46 -0.31 -0.73
N GLU A 73 3.74 -1.14 0.27
CA GLU A 73 3.28 -0.94 1.63
C GLU A 73 4.17 0.07 2.35
N VAL A 74 3.55 1.08 2.95
CA VAL A 74 4.20 2.07 3.81
C VAL A 74 4.68 1.41 5.11
N GLY A 75 5.91 1.68 5.52
CA GLY A 75 6.42 1.17 6.79
C GLY A 75 5.82 1.85 8.02
N LEU A 76 5.84 3.19 8.05
CA LEU A 76 5.32 3.97 9.17
C LEU A 76 4.81 5.34 8.71
N GLY A 77 3.59 5.67 9.10
CA GLY A 77 3.00 6.97 8.79
C GLY A 77 2.70 7.13 7.31
N GLY A 78 3.53 7.87 6.60
CA GLY A 78 3.42 8.14 5.17
C GLY A 78 4.29 9.30 4.72
N THR A 79 4.12 10.49 5.30
CA THR A 79 4.82 11.72 4.87
C THR A 79 6.34 11.57 4.80
N LEU A 80 6.95 10.97 5.83
CA LEU A 80 8.41 10.80 5.96
C LEU A 80 8.86 9.37 5.70
N ASP A 81 7.95 8.50 5.26
CA ASP A 81 8.29 7.11 5.00
C ASP A 81 9.19 6.98 3.77
N SER A 82 10.18 6.08 3.84
CA SER A 82 11.12 5.86 2.74
C SER A 82 10.44 5.38 1.45
N THR A 83 9.29 4.73 1.56
CA THR A 83 8.50 4.35 0.37
C THR A 83 7.89 5.54 -0.35
N ASN A 84 7.76 6.69 0.33
CA ASN A 84 7.12 7.89 -0.21
C ASN A 84 8.03 8.76 -1.11
N VAL A 85 9.23 8.28 -1.45
CA VAL A 85 10.16 8.98 -2.37
C VAL A 85 9.73 8.94 -3.84
N ILE A 86 8.73 8.12 -4.17
CA ILE A 86 8.22 7.93 -5.54
C ILE A 86 7.52 9.20 -6.07
N ASP A 87 7.41 9.32 -7.39
CA ASP A 87 6.49 10.23 -8.07
C ASP A 87 5.04 9.96 -7.66
N PRO A 88 4.06 10.82 -8.03
CA PRO A 88 2.66 10.55 -7.73
C PRO A 88 2.27 9.12 -8.09
N PRO A 89 1.72 8.34 -7.12
CA PRO A 89 1.32 6.97 -7.39
C PRO A 89 0.10 6.93 -8.31
N GLU A 90 -0.08 5.82 -9.03
CA GLU A 90 -1.29 5.56 -9.81
C GLU A 90 -2.56 5.56 -8.93
N CYS A 91 -2.42 5.15 -7.67
CA CYS A 91 -3.47 5.23 -6.65
C CYS A 91 -2.84 5.20 -5.26
N ALA A 92 -3.18 6.17 -4.41
CA ALA A 92 -2.87 6.13 -2.99
C ALA A 92 -4.02 5.42 -2.25
N VAL A 93 -3.69 4.42 -1.43
CA VAL A 93 -4.69 3.65 -0.68
C VAL A 93 -4.47 3.85 0.82
N ILE A 94 -5.50 4.34 1.52
CA ILE A 94 -5.48 4.52 2.97
C ILE A 94 -6.40 3.47 3.59
N THR A 95 -5.81 2.54 4.32
CA THR A 95 -6.50 1.44 4.99
C THR A 95 -7.22 1.92 6.25
N ALA A 96 -7.83 0.99 7.02
CA ALA A 96 -8.50 1.33 8.27
C ALA A 96 -7.56 2.07 9.23
N LEU A 97 -8.05 3.16 9.79
CA LEU A 97 -7.30 3.99 10.75
C LEU A 97 -7.71 3.67 12.18
N GLY A 98 -6.73 3.64 13.06
CA GLY A 98 -6.87 3.47 14.49
C GLY A 98 -5.75 4.16 15.24
N MET A 99 -5.85 4.20 16.55
CA MET A 99 -4.77 4.72 17.42
C MET A 99 -3.64 3.72 17.45
N ASP A 100 -2.57 4.02 16.72
CA ASP A 100 -1.35 3.23 16.65
C ASP A 100 -0.14 4.15 16.47
N HIS A 101 1.04 3.70 16.88
CA HIS A 101 2.29 4.47 16.77
C HIS A 101 2.19 5.91 17.29
N VAL A 102 1.47 6.09 18.41
CA VAL A 102 1.14 7.41 18.99
C VAL A 102 2.39 8.24 19.31
N LYS A 103 3.50 7.57 19.64
CA LYS A 103 4.77 8.25 19.96
C LYS A 103 5.39 8.90 18.73
N GLU A 104 5.26 8.26 17.58
CA GLU A 104 5.88 8.66 16.31
C GLU A 104 4.96 9.55 15.50
N LEU A 105 3.65 9.25 15.49
CA LEU A 105 2.69 9.88 14.59
C LEU A 105 1.84 10.98 15.25
N GLY A 106 1.85 11.03 16.59
CA GLY A 106 1.08 12.02 17.36
C GLY A 106 -0.05 11.43 18.18
N PRO A 107 -0.54 12.19 19.18
CA PRO A 107 -1.46 11.70 20.22
C PRO A 107 -2.92 11.59 19.77
N THR A 108 -3.29 12.10 18.60
CA THR A 108 -4.67 12.10 18.12
C THR A 108 -4.85 11.32 16.82
N ILE A 109 -6.07 10.86 16.57
CA ILE A 109 -6.38 10.20 15.30
C ILE A 109 -6.22 11.16 14.11
N ALA A 110 -6.38 12.46 14.32
CA ALA A 110 -6.14 13.47 13.29
C ALA A 110 -4.65 13.58 12.93
N ASP A 111 -3.75 13.50 13.91
CA ASP A 111 -2.30 13.50 13.67
C ASP A 111 -1.89 12.26 12.87
N ILE A 112 -2.39 11.09 13.26
CA ILE A 112 -2.15 9.83 12.57
C ILE A 112 -2.67 9.91 11.13
N ALA A 113 -3.88 10.43 10.94
CA ALA A 113 -4.47 10.62 9.61
C ALA A 113 -3.66 11.60 8.76
N ALA A 114 -3.15 12.68 9.34
CA ALA A 114 -2.33 13.66 8.65
C ALA A 114 -1.00 13.04 8.19
N ALA A 115 -0.34 12.26 9.05
CA ALA A 115 0.88 11.55 8.69
C ALA A 115 0.65 10.54 7.54
N LYS A 116 -0.44 9.76 7.60
CA LYS A 116 -0.79 8.79 6.55
C LYS A 116 -1.23 9.46 5.25
N ALA A 117 -1.96 10.58 5.33
CA ALA A 117 -2.36 11.36 4.17
C ALA A 117 -1.17 11.97 3.40
N GLY A 118 0.04 11.96 3.97
CA GLY A 118 1.26 12.40 3.27
C GLY A 118 1.65 11.59 2.04
N ILE A 119 1.03 10.43 1.81
CA ILE A 119 1.19 9.66 0.56
C ILE A 119 0.30 10.18 -0.58
N ILE A 120 -0.64 11.09 -0.27
CA ILE A 120 -1.50 11.72 -1.27
C ILE A 120 -0.68 12.78 -2.01
N LYS A 121 -0.49 12.59 -3.31
CA LYS A 121 0.30 13.49 -4.15
C LYS A 121 -0.56 14.18 -5.20
N PRO A 122 -0.07 15.29 -5.78
CA PRO A 122 -0.87 16.11 -6.70
C PRO A 122 -1.51 15.30 -7.83
N GLY A 123 -2.84 15.37 -7.92
CA GLY A 123 -3.63 14.74 -8.98
C GLY A 123 -3.77 13.22 -8.89
N SER A 124 -3.07 12.55 -7.97
CA SER A 124 -3.13 11.09 -7.83
C SER A 124 -4.45 10.65 -7.19
N PRO A 125 -5.17 9.68 -7.75
CA PRO A 125 -6.37 9.12 -7.14
C PRO A 125 -6.11 8.59 -5.73
N VAL A 126 -7.09 8.76 -4.85
CA VAL A 126 -7.04 8.27 -3.47
C VAL A 126 -8.24 7.38 -3.20
N VAL A 127 -7.99 6.21 -2.63
CA VAL A 127 -9.05 5.35 -2.09
C VAL A 127 -8.86 5.23 -0.59
N SER A 128 -9.90 5.58 0.19
CA SER A 128 -9.87 5.51 1.65
C SER A 128 -10.89 4.50 2.16
N TYR A 129 -10.48 3.77 3.19
CA TYR A 129 -11.38 2.85 3.90
C TYR A 129 -12.54 3.60 4.57
N GLY A 130 -12.29 4.79 5.11
CA GLY A 130 -13.29 5.60 5.83
C GLY A 130 -13.71 5.03 7.18
N GLY A 131 -14.73 5.64 7.75
CA GLY A 131 -15.40 5.16 8.97
C GLY A 131 -14.91 5.77 10.28
N VAL A 132 -13.96 6.70 10.24
CA VAL A 132 -13.51 7.51 11.39
C VAL A 132 -13.65 8.99 11.03
N PRO A 133 -14.76 9.66 11.40
CA PRO A 133 -15.11 11.00 10.90
C PRO A 133 -13.99 12.05 11.01
N GLU A 134 -13.25 12.05 12.11
CA GLU A 134 -12.13 12.99 12.33
C GLU A 134 -10.98 12.73 11.36
N ALA A 135 -10.63 11.46 11.14
CA ALA A 135 -9.60 11.05 10.18
C ALA A 135 -10.06 11.30 8.73
N ASP A 136 -11.32 10.99 8.44
CA ASP A 136 -11.92 11.18 7.11
C ASP A 136 -11.92 12.65 6.70
N ALA A 137 -12.17 13.56 7.65
CA ALA A 137 -12.08 15.00 7.41
C ALA A 137 -10.65 15.45 7.05
N VAL A 138 -9.65 14.90 7.72
CA VAL A 138 -8.23 15.20 7.41
C VAL A 138 -7.86 14.69 6.02
N ILE A 139 -8.20 13.45 5.70
CA ILE A 139 -7.92 12.84 4.39
C ILE A 139 -8.60 13.64 3.27
N ALA A 140 -9.88 14.00 3.45
CA ALA A 140 -10.63 14.77 2.47
C ALA A 140 -10.02 16.18 2.25
N ARG A 141 -9.56 16.83 3.32
CA ARG A 141 -8.86 18.12 3.22
C ARG A 141 -7.59 17.99 2.42
N VAL A 142 -6.72 17.03 2.76
CA VAL A 142 -5.44 16.81 2.05
C VAL A 142 -5.68 16.44 0.59
N ALA A 143 -6.62 15.56 0.30
CA ALA A 143 -6.97 15.19 -1.06
C ALA A 143 -7.42 16.41 -1.88
N LYS A 144 -8.24 17.30 -1.30
CA LYS A 144 -8.65 18.56 -1.93
C LYS A 144 -7.45 19.50 -2.18
N GLU A 145 -6.57 19.66 -1.21
CA GLU A 145 -5.37 20.50 -1.32
C GLU A 145 -4.44 19.99 -2.44
N GLN A 146 -4.37 18.68 -2.64
CA GLN A 146 -3.58 18.04 -3.68
C GLN A 146 -4.31 17.91 -5.03
N ASN A 147 -5.55 18.38 -5.16
CA ASN A 147 -6.42 18.14 -6.32
C ASN A 147 -6.51 16.64 -6.67
N ALA A 148 -6.46 15.78 -5.67
CA ALA A 148 -6.49 14.34 -5.78
C ALA A 148 -7.94 13.83 -5.69
N PRO A 149 -8.45 13.10 -6.69
CA PRO A 149 -9.79 12.52 -6.63
C PRO A 149 -9.88 11.52 -5.46
N LEU A 150 -10.79 11.74 -4.52
CA LEU A 150 -10.98 10.88 -3.36
C LEU A 150 -12.22 10.00 -3.53
N THR A 151 -12.03 8.69 -3.39
CA THR A 151 -13.10 7.69 -3.28
C THR A 151 -13.07 7.07 -1.89
N VAL A 152 -14.16 7.20 -1.14
CA VAL A 152 -14.35 6.46 0.12
C VAL A 152 -15.10 5.18 -0.16
N VAL A 153 -14.64 4.06 0.38
CA VAL A 153 -15.28 2.75 0.15
C VAL A 153 -16.67 2.73 0.75
N ASP A 154 -17.66 2.43 -0.09
CA ASP A 154 -19.05 2.27 0.37
C ASP A 154 -19.27 0.86 0.93
N LEU A 155 -18.96 0.67 2.20
CA LEU A 155 -19.15 -0.61 2.88
C LEU A 155 -20.62 -1.02 3.07
N SER A 156 -21.58 -0.15 2.78
CA SER A 156 -23.02 -0.53 2.78
C SER A 156 -23.36 -1.51 1.64
N ARG A 157 -22.50 -1.55 0.60
CA ARG A 157 -22.61 -2.49 -0.53
C ARG A 157 -21.95 -3.84 -0.27
N LEU A 158 -21.26 -4.00 0.86
CA LEU A 158 -20.63 -5.26 1.23
C LEU A 158 -21.62 -6.16 1.94
N LYS A 159 -21.86 -7.34 1.39
CA LYS A 159 -22.69 -8.36 2.00
C LYS A 159 -21.86 -9.64 2.20
N VAL A 160 -21.53 -9.93 3.45
CA VAL A 160 -20.83 -11.17 3.81
C VAL A 160 -21.84 -12.30 3.87
N GLU A 161 -21.65 -13.32 3.04
CA GLU A 161 -22.53 -14.48 2.98
C GLU A 161 -22.18 -15.58 3.98
N GLY A 162 -20.88 -15.69 4.29
CA GLY A 162 -20.37 -16.67 5.25
C GLY A 162 -18.89 -16.96 5.03
N GLY A 163 -18.38 -17.95 5.76
CA GLY A 163 -17.00 -18.40 5.64
C GLY A 163 -16.77 -19.69 6.40
N ASP A 164 -15.67 -20.35 6.09
CA ASP A 164 -15.14 -21.52 6.75
C ASP A 164 -13.68 -21.26 7.22
N LEU A 165 -12.92 -22.30 7.51
CA LEU A 165 -11.51 -22.17 7.91
C LEU A 165 -10.57 -21.86 6.73
N ASP A 166 -11.06 -21.93 5.50
CA ASP A 166 -10.25 -21.75 4.30
C ASP A 166 -10.51 -20.42 3.62
N ALA A 167 -11.74 -19.88 3.70
CA ALA A 167 -12.11 -18.67 2.98
C ALA A 167 -13.38 -17.99 3.56
N VAL A 168 -13.56 -16.73 3.18
CA VAL A 168 -14.81 -15.97 3.37
C VAL A 168 -15.41 -15.68 2.01
N THR A 169 -16.75 -15.80 1.88
CA THR A 169 -17.51 -15.45 0.67
C THR A 169 -18.34 -14.20 0.92
N PHE A 170 -18.32 -13.27 -0.03
CA PHE A 170 -19.05 -12.01 0.06
C PHE A 170 -19.44 -11.49 -1.33
N ASP A 171 -20.47 -10.63 -1.34
CA ASP A 171 -20.82 -9.79 -2.48
C ASP A 171 -20.34 -8.36 -2.25
N PHE A 172 -19.86 -7.71 -3.29
CA PHE A 172 -19.50 -6.31 -3.22
C PHE A 172 -19.61 -5.62 -4.57
N ASP A 173 -20.41 -4.57 -4.62
CA ASP A 173 -20.50 -3.60 -5.72
C ASP A 173 -20.65 -4.25 -7.12
N GLY A 174 -21.59 -5.20 -7.25
CA GLY A 174 -21.90 -5.93 -8.49
C GLY A 174 -20.98 -7.12 -8.78
N LEU A 175 -20.11 -7.48 -7.84
CA LEU A 175 -19.39 -8.77 -7.82
C LEU A 175 -20.09 -9.68 -6.83
N ASP A 176 -20.59 -10.80 -7.29
CA ASP A 176 -21.32 -11.77 -6.48
C ASP A 176 -20.46 -13.00 -6.21
N GLY A 177 -20.59 -13.58 -5.00
CA GLY A 177 -19.90 -14.81 -4.63
C GLY A 177 -18.38 -14.72 -4.63
N VAL A 178 -17.79 -13.56 -4.33
CA VAL A 178 -16.33 -13.40 -4.24
C VAL A 178 -15.80 -14.27 -3.12
N ARG A 179 -14.95 -15.23 -3.45
CA ARG A 179 -14.29 -16.12 -2.49
C ARG A 179 -12.89 -15.62 -2.18
N LEU A 180 -12.68 -15.19 -0.93
CA LEU A 180 -11.41 -14.69 -0.42
C LEU A 180 -10.73 -15.75 0.47
N PRO A 181 -9.56 -16.29 0.09
CA PRO A 181 -8.85 -17.31 0.87
C PRO A 181 -8.08 -16.68 2.05
N LEU A 182 -8.74 -15.82 2.79
CA LEU A 182 -8.28 -15.19 4.02
C LEU A 182 -9.41 -15.19 5.02
N ILE A 183 -9.12 -15.59 6.25
CA ILE A 183 -10.09 -15.65 7.34
C ILE A 183 -10.03 -14.40 8.22
N GLY A 184 -11.18 -14.03 8.76
CA GLY A 184 -11.32 -12.89 9.67
C GLY A 184 -12.40 -11.92 9.21
N SER A 185 -13.15 -11.39 10.17
CA SER A 185 -14.32 -10.52 9.93
C SER A 185 -13.99 -9.17 9.23
N TYR A 186 -12.74 -8.77 9.27
CA TYR A 186 -12.23 -7.54 8.62
C TYR A 186 -11.76 -7.77 7.17
N GLN A 187 -11.47 -9.01 6.79
CA GLN A 187 -10.90 -9.32 5.46
C GLN A 187 -11.83 -8.98 4.29
N PRO A 188 -13.16 -9.22 4.34
CA PRO A 188 -14.06 -8.76 3.28
C PRO A 188 -14.04 -7.25 3.09
N LYS A 189 -13.85 -6.47 4.15
CA LYS A 189 -13.74 -5.01 4.09
C LYS A 189 -12.43 -4.57 3.45
N ASN A 190 -11.32 -5.25 3.78
CA ASN A 190 -10.02 -5.02 3.12
C ASN A 190 -10.08 -5.37 1.63
N ALA A 191 -10.78 -6.46 1.29
CA ALA A 191 -11.00 -6.83 -0.11
C ALA A 191 -11.87 -5.80 -0.85
N ALA A 192 -12.91 -5.25 -0.20
CA ALA A 192 -13.72 -4.18 -0.77
C ALA A 192 -12.86 -2.93 -1.08
N LEU A 193 -11.94 -2.57 -0.19
CA LEU A 193 -10.97 -1.49 -0.41
C LEU A 193 -10.07 -1.80 -1.63
N ALA A 194 -9.51 -3.00 -1.71
CA ALA A 194 -8.67 -3.42 -2.82
C ALA A 194 -9.42 -3.42 -4.16
N ILE A 195 -10.66 -3.93 -4.20
CA ILE A 195 -11.52 -3.91 -5.39
C ILE A 195 -11.78 -2.47 -5.83
N THR A 196 -12.06 -1.57 -4.89
CA THR A 196 -12.31 -0.14 -5.18
C THR A 196 -11.05 0.50 -5.77
N ALA A 197 -9.87 0.23 -5.22
CA ALA A 197 -8.58 0.73 -5.75
C ALA A 197 -8.30 0.20 -7.16
N LEU A 198 -8.50 -1.09 -7.41
CA LEU A 198 -8.33 -1.69 -8.73
C LEU A 198 -9.27 -1.09 -9.77
N ARG A 199 -10.51 -0.77 -9.40
CA ARG A 199 -11.45 -0.07 -10.29
C ARG A 199 -10.99 1.34 -10.62
N CYS A 200 -10.47 2.08 -9.66
CA CYS A 200 -9.88 3.40 -9.92
C CYS A 200 -8.74 3.29 -10.95
N LEU A 201 -7.85 2.31 -10.81
CA LEU A 201 -6.75 2.07 -11.75
C LEU A 201 -7.24 1.73 -13.16
N LEU A 202 -8.27 0.89 -13.29
CA LEU A 202 -8.83 0.50 -14.59
C LEU A 202 -9.49 1.65 -15.33
N TYR A 203 -10.01 2.65 -14.62
CA TYR A 203 -10.64 3.83 -15.23
C TYR A 203 -9.65 4.95 -15.56
N THR A 204 -8.48 4.97 -14.94
CA THR A 204 -7.49 6.04 -15.10
C THR A 204 -6.32 5.65 -16.02
N SER A 205 -6.02 4.35 -16.15
CA SER A 205 -4.94 3.87 -17.01
C SER A 205 -5.49 3.42 -18.37
N PRO A 206 -4.89 3.87 -19.49
CA PRO A 206 -5.22 3.31 -20.80
C PRO A 206 -4.93 1.80 -20.80
N SER A 207 -5.86 1.02 -21.35
CA SER A 207 -5.66 -0.43 -21.48
C SER A 207 -4.40 -0.73 -22.28
N PRO A 208 -3.53 -1.66 -21.86
CA PRO A 208 -2.38 -2.07 -22.67
C PRO A 208 -2.76 -2.78 -23.97
N ARG A 209 -4.04 -2.84 -24.32
CA ARG A 209 -4.58 -3.50 -25.53
C ARG A 209 -5.13 -2.53 -26.58
N ASP A 210 -4.98 -1.23 -26.35
CA ASP A 210 -5.41 -0.20 -27.32
C ASP A 210 -4.23 0.30 -28.18
#